data_d2a96c7a3f6d2c2e17dc2bc28190fc87
#
_entry.id   d2a96c7a3f6d2c2e17dc2bc28190fc87
#
_cell.length_a   1.000
_cell.length_b   1.000
_cell.length_c   1.000
_cell.angle_alpha   90.00
_cell.angle_beta   90.00
_cell.angle_gamma   90.00
#
_symmetry.space_group_name_H-M   'P 1'
#
loop_
_entity.id
_entity.type
_entity.pdbx_description
1 polymer ?
#
loop_
_entity_poly.entity_id
_entity_poly.type
_entity_poly.pdbx_seq_one_letter_code
_entity_poly.pdbx_strand_id
1 'polypeptide(L)'
;KSSNKSVSSKGGKQLTPFEIDVADYEENRHFFLSNYFLAHYDAGMRTLPNLATGVKINRVEIWVTNKTGTTSNTRNIVALTDLGENNGVSRPDLWGPGSGAVPSNQANGEYQTIAQGHPEARDIDQASSALEGMGLVGGTDFEKLSSARLLSSSEYTVNTSLGYVSLRAGLQADQVLAVAYEYTYGGV
;
A
#
# COMPACT_ATOMS: atom_id res chain seq x y z
N LYS A 1 22.68 -46.98 39.48
CA LYS A 1 21.93 -45.76 39.90
C LYS A 1 20.97 -45.38 38.78
N SER A 2 19.70 -45.67 38.98
CA SER A 2 18.63 -45.23 38.08
C SER A 2 18.21 -43.82 38.46
N SER A 3 18.31 -42.85 37.54
CA SER A 3 17.79 -41.48 37.74
C SER A 3 16.45 -41.37 37.00
N ASN A 4 15.37 -41.30 37.76
CA ASN A 4 14.06 -40.95 37.22
C ASN A 4 14.01 -39.45 36.98
N LYS A 5 13.89 -39.05 35.70
CA LYS A 5 13.52 -37.68 35.33
C LYS A 5 12.01 -37.66 35.08
N SER A 6 11.27 -37.03 35.96
CA SER A 6 9.86 -36.72 35.69
C SER A 6 9.76 -35.38 34.93
N VAL A 7 9.13 -35.40 33.77
CA VAL A 7 8.74 -34.22 33.04
C VAL A 7 7.25 -34.01 33.29
N SER A 8 6.87 -32.98 34.07
CA SER A 8 5.48 -32.58 34.21
C SER A 8 5.18 -31.51 33.19
N SER A 9 4.36 -31.82 32.19
CA SER A 9 3.77 -30.85 31.28
C SER A 9 2.49 -30.31 31.92
N LYS A 10 2.51 -29.09 32.46
CA LYS A 10 1.29 -28.36 32.75
C LYS A 10 0.83 -27.68 31.44
N GLY A 11 -0.33 -28.11 30.96
CA GLY A 11 -0.99 -27.42 29.83
C GLY A 11 -1.33 -25.98 30.20
N GLY A 12 -0.49 -25.07 29.78
CA GLY A 12 -0.67 -23.61 29.86
C GLY A 12 0.06 -22.99 28.69
N LYS A 13 -0.52 -21.98 28.06
CA LYS A 13 0.17 -21.15 27.06
C LYS A 13 1.45 -20.61 27.72
N GLN A 14 2.59 -21.08 27.30
CA GLN A 14 3.87 -20.49 27.67
C GLN A 14 4.00 -19.22 26.82
N LEU A 15 3.67 -18.09 27.42
CA LEU A 15 3.96 -16.79 26.80
C LEU A 15 5.47 -16.60 26.94
N THR A 16 6.21 -16.86 25.89
CA THR A 16 7.59 -16.38 25.76
C THR A 16 7.52 -14.86 25.62
N PRO A 17 8.26 -14.09 26.43
CA PRO A 17 8.36 -12.66 26.23
C PRO A 17 8.89 -12.43 24.82
N PHE A 18 8.19 -11.57 24.07
CA PHE A 18 8.60 -11.16 22.75
C PHE A 18 9.42 -9.87 22.93
N GLU A 19 10.69 -9.96 22.64
CA GLU A 19 11.62 -8.82 22.62
C GLU A 19 12.01 -8.56 21.17
N ILE A 20 11.86 -7.31 20.72
CA ILE A 20 12.40 -6.81 19.45
C ILE A 20 13.54 -5.86 19.81
N ASP A 21 14.73 -6.12 19.32
CA ASP A 21 15.83 -5.16 19.40
C ASP A 21 15.55 -3.99 18.45
N VAL A 22 15.98 -2.78 18.84
CA VAL A 22 15.91 -1.59 17.98
C VAL A 22 16.67 -1.82 16.66
N ALA A 23 17.70 -2.67 16.66
CA ALA A 23 18.45 -3.06 15.48
C ALA A 23 17.64 -3.93 14.49
N ASP A 24 16.55 -4.56 14.94
CA ASP A 24 15.69 -5.40 14.11
C ASP A 24 14.59 -4.59 13.39
N TYR A 25 14.52 -3.28 13.66
CA TYR A 25 13.53 -2.40 13.02
C TYR A 25 13.90 -2.10 11.57
N GLU A 26 13.09 -2.59 10.65
CA GLU A 26 13.27 -2.38 9.19
C GLU A 26 12.57 -1.09 8.74
N GLU A 27 13.26 0.03 8.90
CA GLU A 27 12.72 1.34 8.53
C GLU A 27 12.55 1.49 7.01
N ASN A 28 11.43 2.11 6.60
CA ASN A 28 11.14 2.47 5.20
C ASN A 28 11.16 1.29 4.20
N ARG A 29 10.79 0.11 4.63
CA ARG A 29 10.78 -1.09 3.79
C ARG A 29 9.40 -1.68 3.53
N HIS A 30 8.46 -1.52 4.47
CA HIS A 30 7.15 -2.15 4.41
C HIS A 30 6.05 -1.10 4.23
N PHE A 31 5.25 -1.27 3.18
CA PHE A 31 4.21 -0.31 2.81
C PHE A 31 2.92 -1.04 2.45
N PHE A 32 1.79 -0.58 2.94
CA PHE A 32 0.50 -1.05 2.46
C PHE A 32 0.23 -0.52 1.05
N LEU A 33 -0.46 -1.33 0.24
CA LEU A 33 -0.79 -0.96 -1.15
C LEU A 33 -1.85 0.15 -1.20
N SER A 34 -2.72 0.23 -0.19
CA SER A 34 -3.69 1.31 -0.01
C SER A 34 -4.14 1.43 1.44
N ASN A 35 -4.84 2.50 1.76
CA ASN A 35 -5.46 2.72 3.07
C ASN A 35 -6.47 1.63 3.44
N TYR A 36 -7.12 1.00 2.46
CA TYR A 36 -7.99 -0.16 2.68
C TYR A 36 -7.25 -1.29 3.40
N PHE A 37 -6.08 -1.68 2.91
CA PHE A 37 -5.31 -2.78 3.49
C PHE A 37 -4.78 -2.45 4.88
N LEU A 38 -4.36 -1.21 5.11
CA LEU A 38 -3.97 -0.73 6.43
C LEU A 38 -5.13 -0.88 7.43
N ALA A 39 -6.33 -0.43 7.06
CA ALA A 39 -7.50 -0.48 7.92
C ALA A 39 -7.97 -1.90 8.25
N HIS A 40 -7.73 -2.86 7.34
CA HIS A 40 -8.18 -4.26 7.49
C HIS A 40 -7.08 -5.23 7.98
N TYR A 41 -5.86 -4.75 8.18
CA TYR A 41 -4.71 -5.58 8.53
C TYR A 41 -4.90 -6.36 9.84
N ASP A 42 -5.28 -5.69 10.91
CA ASP A 42 -5.47 -6.31 12.23
C ASP A 42 -6.59 -7.36 12.22
N ALA A 43 -7.67 -7.08 11.49
CA ALA A 43 -8.77 -8.03 11.34
C ALA A 43 -8.31 -9.29 10.58
N GLY A 44 -7.54 -9.12 9.50
CA GLY A 44 -6.94 -10.22 8.75
C GLY A 44 -6.00 -11.06 9.60
N MET A 45 -5.15 -10.43 10.40
CA MET A 45 -4.20 -11.14 11.28
C MET A 45 -4.87 -11.96 12.37
N ARG A 46 -6.05 -11.56 12.84
CA ARG A 46 -6.82 -12.33 13.85
C ARG A 46 -7.40 -13.63 13.31
N THR A 47 -7.53 -13.80 12.01
CA THR A 47 -8.12 -14.99 11.38
C THR A 47 -7.10 -16.03 10.94
N LEU A 48 -5.82 -15.85 11.28
CA LEU A 48 -4.77 -16.84 10.97
C LEU A 48 -5.11 -18.24 11.51
N PRO A 49 -4.79 -19.28 10.75
CA PRO A 49 -4.03 -19.31 9.49
C PRO A 49 -4.85 -18.99 8.22
N ASN A 50 -6.16 -18.83 8.33
CA ASN A 50 -7.04 -18.55 7.22
C ASN A 50 -7.24 -17.03 7.09
N LEU A 51 -6.55 -16.40 6.14
CA LEU A 51 -6.72 -14.98 5.84
C LEU A 51 -8.03 -14.76 5.08
N ALA A 52 -9.08 -14.41 5.80
CA ALA A 52 -10.43 -14.23 5.26
C ALA A 52 -10.66 -12.78 4.76
N THR A 53 -9.69 -12.16 4.11
CA THR A 53 -9.88 -10.80 3.56
C THR A 53 -10.81 -10.76 2.34
N GLY A 54 -11.02 -11.90 1.68
CA GLY A 54 -11.79 -12.00 0.44
C GLY A 54 -11.14 -11.31 -0.76
N VAL A 55 -10.12 -10.49 -0.53
CA VAL A 55 -9.36 -9.75 -1.55
C VAL A 55 -8.03 -10.46 -1.78
N LYS A 56 -7.70 -10.69 -3.06
CA LYS A 56 -6.42 -11.26 -3.49
C LYS A 56 -5.80 -10.37 -4.56
N ILE A 57 -4.60 -9.89 -4.31
CA ILE A 57 -3.82 -9.12 -5.29
C ILE A 57 -3.30 -10.04 -6.38
N ASN A 58 -3.58 -9.71 -7.63
CA ASN A 58 -3.17 -10.48 -8.80
C ASN A 58 -1.95 -9.87 -9.49
N ARG A 59 -1.89 -8.54 -9.54
CA ARG A 59 -0.82 -7.80 -10.20
C ARG A 59 -0.47 -6.56 -9.40
N VAL A 60 0.82 -6.24 -9.36
CA VAL A 60 1.33 -5.00 -8.75
C VAL A 60 2.40 -4.43 -9.67
N GLU A 61 2.36 -3.13 -9.87
CA GLU A 61 3.44 -2.33 -10.43
C GLU A 61 3.89 -1.34 -9.36
N ILE A 62 5.19 -1.32 -9.07
CA ILE A 62 5.76 -0.44 -8.06
C ILE A 62 6.75 0.50 -8.74
N TRP A 63 6.52 1.78 -8.56
CA TRP A 63 7.28 2.84 -9.17
C TRP A 63 7.97 3.67 -8.09
N VAL A 64 9.18 4.12 -8.37
CA VAL A 64 9.97 4.92 -7.43
C VAL A 64 10.60 6.11 -8.15
N THR A 65 10.86 7.17 -7.40
CA THR A 65 11.65 8.31 -7.90
C THR A 65 12.95 7.82 -8.52
N ASN A 66 13.20 8.20 -9.76
CA ASN A 66 14.38 7.78 -10.51
C ASN A 66 15.62 8.60 -10.11
N LYS A 67 16.40 8.07 -9.19
CA LYS A 67 17.66 8.68 -8.73
C LYS A 67 18.87 8.27 -9.56
N THR A 68 18.75 7.19 -10.31
CA THR A 68 19.87 6.60 -11.07
C THR A 68 19.98 7.14 -12.49
N GLY A 69 19.02 7.96 -12.93
CA GLY A 69 18.97 8.48 -14.30
C GLY A 69 18.77 7.40 -15.36
N THR A 70 18.26 6.21 -14.97
CA THR A 70 17.95 5.17 -15.95
C THR A 70 16.86 5.65 -16.90
N THR A 71 16.95 5.27 -18.15
CA THR A 71 15.98 5.61 -19.21
C THR A 71 15.11 4.43 -19.62
N SER A 72 15.44 3.23 -19.15
CA SER A 72 14.65 2.02 -19.41
C SER A 72 13.62 1.79 -18.31
N ASN A 73 12.42 1.32 -18.69
CA ASN A 73 11.32 1.05 -17.77
C ASN A 73 10.96 2.27 -16.91
N THR A 74 10.91 3.44 -17.56
CA THR A 74 10.50 4.69 -16.92
C THR A 74 9.17 5.18 -17.46
N ARG A 75 8.41 5.87 -16.62
CA ARG A 75 7.12 6.48 -16.97
C ARG A 75 6.90 7.75 -16.16
N ASN A 76 6.24 8.72 -16.76
CA ASN A 76 5.68 9.83 -16.02
C ASN A 76 4.45 9.36 -15.25
N ILE A 77 4.40 9.66 -13.96
CA ILE A 77 3.34 9.19 -13.06
C ILE A 77 2.83 10.37 -12.24
N VAL A 78 1.52 10.42 -12.08
CA VAL A 78 0.85 11.20 -11.05
C VAL A 78 0.30 10.20 -10.05
N ALA A 79 0.81 10.23 -8.83
CA ALA A 79 0.40 9.33 -7.75
C ALA A 79 -0.44 10.12 -6.75
N LEU A 80 -1.58 9.59 -6.37
CA LEU A 80 -2.45 10.14 -5.34
C LEU A 80 -2.30 9.34 -4.05
N THR A 81 -2.38 10.02 -2.92
CA THR A 81 -2.30 9.38 -1.59
C THR A 81 -3.48 8.44 -1.36
N ASP A 82 -4.64 8.78 -1.90
CA ASP A 82 -5.86 7.98 -1.86
C ASP A 82 -6.63 8.22 -3.17
N LEU A 83 -7.05 7.15 -3.83
CA LEU A 83 -7.92 7.19 -5.01
C LEU A 83 -9.35 6.74 -4.68
N GLY A 84 -9.75 6.85 -3.43
CA GLY A 84 -11.08 6.48 -2.97
C GLY A 84 -11.26 4.99 -2.71
N GLU A 85 -10.18 4.26 -2.43
CA GLU A 85 -10.24 2.81 -2.19
C GLU A 85 -10.72 2.45 -0.79
N ASN A 86 -10.84 3.41 0.13
CA ASN A 86 -11.22 3.18 1.52
C ASN A 86 -12.48 3.94 1.92
N ASN A 87 -13.12 3.48 2.98
CA ASN A 87 -14.23 4.17 3.65
C ASN A 87 -13.78 5.45 4.36
N GLY A 88 -12.54 5.49 4.85
CA GLY A 88 -11.93 6.68 5.41
C GLY A 88 -11.38 7.54 4.28
N VAL A 89 -11.89 8.76 4.15
CA VAL A 89 -11.50 9.71 3.11
C VAL A 89 -10.38 10.58 3.62
N SER A 90 -9.30 10.71 2.85
CA SER A 90 -8.18 11.59 3.20
C SER A 90 -8.59 13.07 3.17
N ARG A 91 -9.53 13.42 2.31
CA ARG A 91 -10.03 14.79 2.11
C ARG A 91 -11.56 14.84 2.26
N PRO A 92 -12.08 14.72 3.50
CA PRO A 92 -13.53 14.75 3.75
C PRO A 92 -14.19 16.09 3.43
N ASP A 93 -13.39 17.12 3.24
CA ASP A 93 -13.80 18.46 2.77
C ASP A 93 -14.12 18.47 1.26
N LEU A 94 -13.55 17.55 0.48
CA LEU A 94 -13.75 17.46 -0.97
C LEU A 94 -14.65 16.28 -1.37
N TRP A 95 -14.56 15.17 -0.68
CA TRP A 95 -15.20 13.90 -1.04
C TRP A 95 -16.11 13.40 0.08
N GLY A 96 -17.23 12.83 -0.27
CA GLY A 96 -18.12 12.15 0.68
C GLY A 96 -17.50 10.84 1.20
N PRO A 97 -18.04 10.30 2.32
CA PRO A 97 -17.59 9.01 2.83
C PRO A 97 -17.81 7.90 1.81
N GLY A 98 -16.79 7.06 1.62
CA GLY A 98 -16.88 5.91 0.74
C GLY A 98 -17.76 4.79 1.29
N SER A 99 -18.20 3.92 0.41
CA SER A 99 -19.06 2.76 0.73
C SER A 99 -18.38 1.41 0.42
N GLY A 100 -17.03 1.38 0.33
CA GLY A 100 -16.32 0.23 -0.18
C GLY A 100 -16.11 -0.90 0.84
N ALA A 101 -16.68 -2.08 0.57
CA ALA A 101 -16.27 -3.32 1.22
C ALA A 101 -14.97 -3.90 0.62
N VAL A 102 -14.45 -3.28 -0.44
CA VAL A 102 -13.27 -3.68 -1.21
C VAL A 102 -12.49 -2.44 -1.61
N PRO A 103 -11.18 -2.54 -1.91
CA PRO A 103 -10.32 -1.42 -2.30
C PRO A 103 -10.63 -0.94 -3.73
N SER A 104 -11.83 -0.43 -3.93
CA SER A 104 -12.32 0.01 -5.24
C SER A 104 -12.14 1.51 -5.41
N ASN A 105 -11.61 1.95 -6.55
CA ASN A 105 -11.56 3.37 -6.94
C ASN A 105 -12.95 4.02 -7.04
N GLN A 106 -14.01 3.28 -6.82
CA GLN A 106 -15.39 3.78 -6.84
C GLN A 106 -15.96 3.97 -5.43
N ALA A 107 -15.14 3.78 -4.38
CA ALA A 107 -15.63 3.85 -3.02
C ALA A 107 -16.15 5.24 -2.64
N ASN A 108 -15.56 6.34 -3.13
CA ASN A 108 -15.97 7.70 -2.79
C ASN A 108 -16.15 8.66 -3.99
N GLY A 109 -16.00 8.24 -5.21
CA GLY A 109 -16.17 9.08 -6.41
C GLY A 109 -14.98 9.98 -6.76
N GLU A 110 -13.91 10.05 -5.97
CA GLU A 110 -12.71 10.85 -6.26
C GLU A 110 -12.10 10.47 -7.60
N TYR A 111 -11.83 9.18 -7.79
CA TYR A 111 -11.27 8.69 -9.05
C TYR A 111 -12.12 9.06 -10.27
N GLN A 112 -13.45 8.95 -10.16
CA GLN A 112 -14.34 9.27 -11.28
C GLN A 112 -14.31 10.76 -11.59
N THR A 113 -14.29 11.61 -10.58
CA THR A 113 -14.20 13.06 -10.76
C THR A 113 -12.91 13.45 -11.47
N ILE A 114 -11.77 12.88 -11.06
CA ILE A 114 -10.48 13.13 -11.71
C ILE A 114 -10.49 12.56 -13.14
N ALA A 115 -10.85 11.30 -13.31
CA ALA A 115 -10.72 10.60 -14.58
C ALA A 115 -11.67 11.12 -15.68
N GLN A 116 -12.87 11.60 -15.31
CA GLN A 116 -13.90 12.06 -16.24
C GLN A 116 -13.98 13.58 -16.31
N GLY A 117 -13.80 14.26 -15.18
CA GLY A 117 -13.90 15.71 -15.10
C GLY A 117 -12.60 16.45 -15.47
N HIS A 118 -11.47 15.81 -15.22
CA HIS A 118 -10.13 16.42 -15.39
C HIS A 118 -9.18 15.48 -16.14
N PRO A 119 -9.47 15.11 -17.40
CA PRO A 119 -8.61 14.21 -18.18
C PRO A 119 -7.20 14.78 -18.40
N GLU A 120 -7.03 16.10 -18.32
CA GLU A 120 -5.75 16.81 -18.36
C GLU A 120 -4.82 16.43 -17.20
N ALA A 121 -5.34 15.88 -16.09
CA ALA A 121 -4.53 15.37 -14.99
C ALA A 121 -3.64 14.17 -15.39
N ARG A 122 -3.87 13.55 -16.55
CA ARG A 122 -3.01 12.51 -17.12
C ARG A 122 -1.80 13.06 -17.88
N ASP A 123 -1.82 14.34 -18.22
CA ASP A 123 -0.67 15.02 -18.79
C ASP A 123 0.23 15.53 -17.68
N ILE A 124 1.50 15.08 -17.65
CA ILE A 124 2.44 15.40 -16.59
C ILE A 124 2.67 16.92 -16.43
N ASP A 125 2.55 17.69 -17.50
CA ASP A 125 2.77 19.14 -17.49
C ASP A 125 1.52 19.90 -16.99
N GLN A 126 0.34 19.32 -17.13
CA GLN A 126 -0.93 19.92 -16.72
C GLN A 126 -1.46 19.39 -15.39
N ALA A 127 -0.96 18.24 -14.96
CA ALA A 127 -1.49 17.51 -13.80
C ALA A 127 -1.54 18.33 -12.52
N SER A 128 -0.49 19.10 -12.21
CA SER A 128 -0.46 19.92 -10.99
C SER A 128 -1.56 20.97 -11.02
N SER A 129 -1.68 21.72 -12.12
CA SER A 129 -2.70 22.78 -12.24
C SER A 129 -4.12 22.21 -12.20
N ALA A 130 -4.34 21.03 -12.82
CA ALA A 130 -5.64 20.37 -12.81
C ALA A 130 -6.04 19.93 -11.40
N LEU A 131 -5.15 19.25 -10.69
CA LEU A 131 -5.41 18.70 -9.36
C LEU A 131 -5.50 19.80 -8.29
N GLU A 132 -4.63 20.81 -8.35
CA GLU A 132 -4.69 21.97 -7.47
C GLU A 132 -5.96 22.81 -7.72
N GLY A 133 -6.42 22.89 -8.95
CA GLY A 133 -7.70 23.51 -9.31
C GLY A 133 -8.92 22.83 -8.68
N MET A 134 -8.81 21.56 -8.34
CA MET A 134 -9.81 20.78 -7.59
C MET A 134 -9.70 20.95 -6.06
N GLY A 135 -8.68 21.63 -5.57
CA GLY A 135 -8.39 21.82 -4.14
C GLY A 135 -7.45 20.76 -3.55
N LEU A 136 -6.86 19.88 -4.38
CA LEU A 136 -5.82 18.96 -3.92
C LEU A 136 -4.49 19.68 -3.76
N VAL A 137 -3.65 19.22 -2.82
CA VAL A 137 -2.38 19.86 -2.48
C VAL A 137 -1.22 18.94 -2.87
N GLY A 138 -0.33 19.45 -3.73
CA GLY A 138 0.89 18.76 -4.11
C GLY A 138 1.78 18.50 -2.89
N GLY A 139 2.43 17.34 -2.82
CA GLY A 139 3.23 16.90 -1.68
C GLY A 139 2.42 16.34 -0.51
N THR A 140 1.09 16.47 -0.53
CA THR A 140 0.19 15.95 0.51
C THR A 140 -0.84 14.99 -0.08
N ASP A 141 -1.60 15.43 -1.05
CA ASP A 141 -2.67 14.64 -1.68
C ASP A 141 -2.18 13.91 -2.93
N PHE A 142 -1.23 14.48 -3.63
CA PHE A 142 -0.63 13.87 -4.82
C PHE A 142 0.84 14.23 -5.00
N GLU A 143 1.55 13.37 -5.72
CA GLU A 143 2.92 13.61 -6.18
C GLU A 143 3.07 13.38 -7.68
N LYS A 144 3.85 14.24 -8.30
CA LYS A 144 4.20 14.17 -9.72
C LYS A 144 5.61 13.65 -9.90
N LEU A 145 5.76 12.48 -10.50
CA LEU A 145 7.06 11.85 -10.74
C LEU A 145 7.36 11.83 -12.23
N SER A 146 8.32 12.66 -12.64
CA SER A 146 8.84 12.61 -14.01
C SER A 146 9.82 11.45 -14.14
N SER A 147 9.62 10.61 -15.17
CA SER A 147 10.47 9.44 -15.46
C SER A 147 10.65 8.50 -14.26
N ALA A 148 9.59 8.27 -13.48
CA ALA A 148 9.61 7.29 -12.39
C ALA A 148 10.11 5.93 -12.90
N ARG A 149 10.91 5.24 -12.10
CA ARG A 149 11.47 3.93 -12.43
C ARG A 149 10.57 2.82 -11.91
N LEU A 150 10.24 1.86 -12.77
CA LEU A 150 9.57 0.63 -12.37
C LEU A 150 10.55 -0.29 -11.62
N LEU A 151 10.16 -0.74 -10.44
CA LEU A 151 10.92 -1.75 -9.70
C LEU A 151 10.78 -3.12 -10.37
N SER A 152 11.88 -3.86 -10.44
CA SER A 152 11.87 -5.25 -10.88
C SER A 152 11.33 -6.16 -9.76
N SER A 153 10.79 -7.32 -10.11
CA SER A 153 10.28 -8.30 -9.15
C SER A 153 11.35 -8.83 -8.17
N SER A 154 12.63 -8.62 -8.47
CA SER A 154 13.74 -8.97 -7.56
C SER A 154 14.00 -7.93 -6.48
N GLU A 155 13.43 -6.72 -6.58
CA GLU A 155 13.66 -5.60 -5.64
C GLU A 155 12.61 -5.54 -4.53
N TYR A 156 11.52 -6.30 -4.62
CA TYR A 156 10.46 -6.32 -3.62
C TYR A 156 9.78 -7.70 -3.50
N THR A 157 8.98 -7.86 -2.46
CA THR A 157 8.02 -8.95 -2.32
C THR A 157 6.65 -8.39 -1.98
N VAL A 158 5.59 -9.11 -2.35
CA VAL A 158 4.20 -8.69 -2.08
C VAL A 158 3.50 -9.77 -1.27
N ASN A 159 2.85 -9.38 -0.18
CA ASN A 159 1.86 -10.22 0.46
C ASN A 159 0.50 -9.99 -0.22
N THR A 160 0.11 -10.92 -1.07
CA THR A 160 -1.08 -10.78 -1.92
C THR A 160 -2.40 -10.87 -1.17
N SER A 161 -2.39 -11.39 0.05
CA SER A 161 -3.59 -11.55 0.88
C SER A 161 -3.77 -10.40 1.89
N LEU A 162 -2.67 -9.85 2.39
CA LEU A 162 -2.69 -8.72 3.33
C LEU A 162 -2.47 -7.37 2.65
N GLY A 163 -2.10 -7.36 1.37
CA GLY A 163 -1.98 -6.14 0.57
C GLY A 163 -0.87 -5.22 1.02
N TYR A 164 0.32 -5.74 1.30
CA TYR A 164 1.50 -4.94 1.54
C TYR A 164 2.70 -5.39 0.72
N VAL A 165 3.60 -4.47 0.49
CA VAL A 165 4.88 -4.69 -0.19
C VAL A 165 6.04 -4.53 0.79
N SER A 166 7.07 -5.35 0.60
CA SER A 166 8.33 -5.27 1.34
C SER A 166 9.47 -5.05 0.36
N LEU A 167 10.14 -3.93 0.46
CA LEU A 167 11.29 -3.57 -0.37
C LEU A 167 12.56 -4.26 0.17
N ARG A 168 13.44 -4.70 -0.72
CA ARG A 168 14.75 -5.25 -0.33
C ARG A 168 15.71 -4.17 0.16
N ALA A 169 15.61 -2.97 -0.39
CA ALA A 169 16.33 -1.79 0.08
C ALA A 169 15.35 -0.77 0.62
N GLY A 170 15.63 -0.18 1.79
CA GLY A 170 14.79 0.85 2.37
C GLY A 170 14.66 2.07 1.45
N LEU A 171 13.46 2.64 1.40
CA LEU A 171 13.18 3.88 0.67
C LEU A 171 13.93 5.04 1.31
N GLN A 172 14.59 5.87 0.52
CA GLN A 172 15.27 7.06 1.03
C GLN A 172 14.25 8.18 1.28
N ALA A 173 14.58 9.10 2.20
CA ALA A 173 13.66 10.15 2.64
C ALA A 173 13.20 11.11 1.51
N ASP A 174 13.98 11.22 0.43
CA ASP A 174 13.69 12.05 -0.73
C ASP A 174 13.15 11.25 -1.94
N GLN A 175 12.73 10.01 -1.70
CA GLN A 175 12.10 9.17 -2.71
C GLN A 175 10.60 9.02 -2.43
N VAL A 176 9.82 9.00 -3.49
CA VAL A 176 8.40 8.69 -3.50
C VAL A 176 8.21 7.29 -4.04
N LEU A 177 7.38 6.50 -3.36
CA LEU A 177 6.95 5.18 -3.80
C LEU A 177 5.51 5.29 -4.27
N ALA A 178 5.24 4.86 -5.50
CA ALA A 178 3.90 4.80 -6.06
C ALA A 178 3.55 3.37 -6.45
N VAL A 179 2.28 3.02 -6.34
CA VAL A 179 1.79 1.68 -6.62
C VAL A 179 0.56 1.72 -7.51
N ALA A 180 0.48 0.75 -8.42
CA ALA A 180 -0.76 0.39 -9.11
C ALA A 180 -0.97 -1.11 -8.95
N TYR A 181 -2.19 -1.55 -8.65
CA TYR A 181 -2.48 -2.96 -8.43
C TYR A 181 -3.84 -3.38 -8.98
N GLU A 182 -3.94 -4.67 -9.27
CA GLU A 182 -5.19 -5.34 -9.65
C GLU A 182 -5.50 -6.42 -8.62
N TYR A 183 -6.77 -6.62 -8.31
CA TYR A 183 -7.20 -7.62 -7.34
C TYR A 183 -8.45 -8.35 -7.81
N THR A 184 -8.70 -9.51 -7.20
CA THR A 184 -9.99 -10.21 -7.26
C THR A 184 -10.62 -10.24 -5.87
N TYR A 185 -11.95 -10.23 -5.83
CA TYR A 185 -12.74 -10.34 -4.61
C TYR A 185 -13.71 -11.50 -4.72
N GLY A 186 -13.80 -12.32 -3.67
CA GLY A 186 -14.71 -13.46 -3.64
C GLY A 186 -14.45 -14.53 -4.70
N GLY A 187 -13.27 -14.50 -5.35
CA GLY A 187 -12.91 -15.45 -6.40
C GLY A 187 -13.39 -15.07 -7.81
N VAL A 188 -13.84 -13.84 -8.00
CA VAL A 188 -14.25 -13.27 -9.31
C VAL A 188 -13.31 -12.18 -9.73
#